data_149174a7ab820d08f1a0534702838c7e
#
_entry.id   149174a7ab820d08f1a0534702838c7e
#
_cell.length_a   1.000
_cell.length_b   1.000
_cell.length_c   1.000
_cell.angle_alpha   90.00
_cell.angle_beta   90.00
_cell.angle_gamma   90.00
#
_symmetry.space_group_name_H-M   'P 1'
#
loop_
_entity.id
_entity.type
_entity.pdbx_description
1 polymer ?
#
loop_
_entity_poly.entity_id
_entity_poly.type
_entity_poly.pdbx_seq_one_letter_code
_entity_poly.pdbx_strand_id
1 'polypeptide(L)'
;LDFGKRGIATVVLDDNDTVSVGSRAVCYAKRPLEIWDRLGCGERMVEKGVSWNVGKVFFGDDLRYTFNLLPEADHKMPAMINLQQYYLEEFMIEECKALPNVELRWKHKVVAIEQKDDHAILTVETPDGAFKMEAYWVVACDGANSDTRRMVGADFTGHFFQDRFLIADIVMKAEFPTERWFWFDPP
;
A
#
# COMPACT_ATOMS: atom_id res chain seq x y z
N LEU A 1 -4.75 -8.52 -7.28
CA LEU A 1 -4.58 -9.82 -6.60
C LEU A 1 -5.92 -10.41 -6.13
N ASP A 2 -6.77 -9.67 -5.38
CA ASP A 2 -8.06 -10.19 -4.89
C ASP A 2 -8.98 -10.64 -6.04
N PHE A 3 -9.08 -9.87 -7.11
CA PHE A 3 -9.82 -10.26 -8.31
C PHE A 3 -9.27 -11.53 -8.95
N GLY A 4 -7.95 -11.63 -9.05
CA GLY A 4 -7.30 -12.83 -9.58
C GLY A 4 -7.61 -14.09 -8.77
N LYS A 5 -7.52 -14.01 -7.44
CA LYS A 5 -7.88 -15.13 -6.53
C LYS A 5 -9.36 -15.52 -6.62
N ARG A 6 -10.23 -14.62 -7.08
CA ARG A 6 -11.66 -14.88 -7.35
C ARG A 6 -11.95 -15.38 -8.76
N GLY A 7 -10.93 -15.58 -9.59
CA GLY A 7 -11.08 -16.03 -10.97
C GLY A 7 -11.53 -14.94 -11.96
N ILE A 8 -11.50 -13.66 -11.56
CA ILE A 8 -11.87 -12.54 -12.42
C ILE A 8 -10.67 -12.17 -13.29
N ALA A 9 -10.85 -12.18 -14.61
CA ALA A 9 -9.84 -11.72 -15.56
C ALA A 9 -9.54 -10.25 -15.31
N THR A 10 -8.27 -9.94 -15.06
CA THR A 10 -7.85 -8.61 -14.61
C THR A 10 -6.57 -8.19 -15.30
N VAL A 11 -6.56 -6.96 -15.85
CA VAL A 11 -5.34 -6.30 -16.32
C VAL A 11 -5.02 -5.16 -15.38
N VAL A 12 -3.79 -5.10 -14.91
CA VAL A 12 -3.26 -4.00 -14.09
C VAL A 12 -2.33 -3.17 -14.95
N LEU A 13 -2.64 -1.89 -15.09
CA LEU A 13 -1.84 -0.92 -15.84
C LEU A 13 -1.12 -0.01 -14.86
N ASP A 14 0.16 0.20 -15.04
CA ASP A 14 0.98 1.14 -14.26
C ASP A 14 1.94 1.88 -15.20
N ASP A 15 2.10 3.19 -15.02
CA ASP A 15 2.98 4.03 -15.84
C ASP A 15 4.45 3.95 -15.40
N ASN A 16 4.75 3.38 -14.24
CA ASN A 16 6.09 3.05 -13.81
C ASN A 16 6.61 1.77 -14.50
N ASP A 17 7.86 1.44 -14.27
CA ASP A 17 8.50 0.21 -14.76
C ASP A 17 8.85 -0.79 -13.64
N THR A 18 8.60 -0.44 -12.41
CA THR A 18 8.89 -1.24 -11.23
C THR A 18 8.01 -0.82 -10.04
N VAL A 19 8.12 -1.54 -8.94
CA VAL A 19 7.52 -1.21 -7.65
C VAL A 19 8.00 0.14 -7.13
N SER A 20 7.35 0.66 -6.11
CA SER A 20 7.71 1.94 -5.49
C SER A 20 9.16 1.94 -5.01
N VAL A 21 9.83 3.09 -5.14
CA VAL A 21 11.21 3.30 -4.72
C VAL A 21 11.24 4.29 -3.56
N GLY A 22 12.13 4.05 -2.61
CA GLY A 22 12.34 4.90 -1.45
C GLY A 22 11.40 4.62 -0.29
N SER A 23 11.56 5.40 0.79
CA SER A 23 10.76 5.27 1.99
C SER A 23 9.36 5.85 1.77
N ARG A 24 8.34 5.04 1.99
CA ARG A 24 6.91 5.38 1.92
C ARG A 24 6.20 4.86 3.17
N ALA A 25 5.01 4.25 3.03
CA ALA A 25 4.38 3.57 4.14
C ALA A 25 5.26 2.42 4.67
N VAL A 26 5.31 2.30 6.00
CA VAL A 26 6.16 1.30 6.67
C VAL A 26 5.44 0.54 7.77
N CYS A 27 4.37 1.10 8.36
CA CYS A 27 3.63 0.48 9.45
C CYS A 27 2.32 -0.12 8.95
N TYR A 28 2.12 -1.41 9.18
CA TYR A 28 0.89 -2.13 8.79
C TYR A 28 0.28 -2.82 9.99
N ALA A 29 -1.02 -2.59 10.18
CA ALA A 29 -1.79 -3.15 11.29
C ALA A 29 -2.26 -4.58 10.99
N LYS A 30 -2.72 -5.28 12.02
CA LYS A 30 -3.22 -6.66 11.98
C LYS A 30 -4.24 -6.90 10.87
N ARG A 31 -5.22 -6.00 10.69
CA ARG A 31 -6.29 -6.22 9.70
C ARG A 31 -5.81 -6.27 8.25
N PRO A 32 -4.98 -5.34 7.75
CA PRO A 32 -4.32 -5.51 6.46
C PRO A 32 -3.53 -6.81 6.33
N LEU A 33 -2.79 -7.21 7.36
CA LEU A 33 -2.02 -8.46 7.36
C LEU A 33 -2.91 -9.69 7.20
N GLU A 34 -4.06 -9.75 7.88
CA GLU A 34 -5.06 -10.81 7.72
C GLU A 34 -5.63 -10.88 6.29
N ILE A 35 -5.79 -9.71 5.64
CA ILE A 35 -6.23 -9.65 4.24
C ILE A 35 -5.15 -10.20 3.32
N TRP A 36 -3.90 -9.78 3.46
CA TRP A 36 -2.78 -10.28 2.68
C TRP A 36 -2.46 -11.75 2.94
N ASP A 37 -2.67 -12.23 4.16
CA ASP A 37 -2.57 -13.65 4.50
C ASP A 37 -3.57 -14.49 3.69
N ARG A 38 -4.82 -14.05 3.67
CA ARG A 38 -5.88 -14.67 2.86
C ARG A 38 -5.58 -14.62 1.36
N LEU A 39 -4.82 -13.62 0.91
CA LEU A 39 -4.37 -13.46 -0.47
C LEU A 39 -3.10 -14.26 -0.78
N GLY A 40 -2.44 -14.85 0.22
CA GLY A 40 -1.31 -15.76 0.07
C GLY A 40 0.07 -15.13 0.30
N CYS A 41 0.16 -13.87 0.71
CA CYS A 41 1.44 -13.17 0.91
C CYS A 41 1.67 -12.63 2.33
N GLY A 42 0.69 -12.77 3.25
CA GLY A 42 0.77 -12.19 4.59
C GLY A 42 1.89 -12.76 5.46
N GLU A 43 2.10 -14.07 5.43
CA GLU A 43 3.18 -14.72 6.21
C GLU A 43 4.56 -14.18 5.81
N ARG A 44 4.84 -14.08 4.51
CA ARG A 44 6.09 -13.52 3.97
C ARG A 44 6.32 -12.07 4.42
N MET A 45 5.25 -11.28 4.53
CA MET A 45 5.30 -9.90 5.02
C MET A 45 5.68 -9.87 6.50
N VAL A 46 5.12 -10.76 7.31
CA VAL A 46 5.44 -10.86 8.75
C VAL A 46 6.87 -11.35 8.95
N GLU A 47 7.31 -12.37 8.21
CA GLU A 47 8.67 -12.89 8.26
C GLU A 47 9.73 -11.85 7.88
N LYS A 48 9.44 -11.03 6.89
CA LYS A 48 10.36 -9.96 6.42
C LYS A 48 10.33 -8.73 7.31
N GLY A 49 9.18 -8.40 7.87
CA GLY A 49 8.94 -7.20 8.67
C GLY A 49 9.42 -7.35 10.11
N VAL A 50 9.41 -6.23 10.82
CA VAL A 50 9.66 -6.18 12.26
C VAL A 50 8.33 -6.05 12.99
N SER A 51 7.92 -7.09 13.72
CA SER A 51 6.68 -7.10 14.48
C SER A 51 6.82 -6.34 15.80
N TRP A 52 5.80 -5.58 16.16
CA TRP A 52 5.71 -4.90 17.44
C TRP A 52 4.26 -4.76 17.90
N ASN A 53 4.06 -4.65 19.21
CA ASN A 53 2.74 -4.48 19.82
C ASN A 53 2.75 -3.53 21.03
N VAL A 54 3.93 -3.22 21.57
CA VAL A 54 4.08 -2.33 22.72
C VAL A 54 4.42 -0.92 22.25
N GLY A 55 3.74 0.06 22.84
CA GLY A 55 4.07 1.46 22.67
C GLY A 55 4.22 2.17 24.01
N LYS A 56 5.07 3.19 24.04
CA LYS A 56 5.35 4.03 25.21
C LYS A 56 5.17 5.50 24.89
N VAL A 57 4.61 6.22 25.80
CA VAL A 57 4.38 7.66 25.71
C VAL A 57 5.16 8.36 26.80
N PHE A 58 6.00 9.30 26.41
CA PHE A 58 6.82 10.12 27.29
C PHE A 58 6.39 11.59 27.24
N PHE A 59 6.57 12.29 28.34
CA PHE A 59 6.53 13.74 28.41
C PHE A 59 7.84 14.21 29.04
N GLY A 60 8.67 14.92 28.28
CA GLY A 60 10.07 15.07 28.63
C GLY A 60 10.72 13.69 28.80
N ASP A 61 11.41 13.46 29.90
CA ASP A 61 12.03 12.17 30.26
C ASP A 61 11.09 11.20 30.99
N ASP A 62 9.89 11.65 31.39
CA ASP A 62 8.96 10.86 32.18
C ASP A 62 8.12 9.91 31.32
N LEU A 63 8.20 8.61 31.57
CA LEU A 63 7.27 7.64 31.01
C LEU A 63 5.88 7.81 31.64
N ARG A 64 4.92 8.24 30.84
CA ARG A 64 3.54 8.52 31.29
C ARG A 64 2.60 7.37 31.06
N TYR A 65 2.79 6.62 29.96
CA TYR A 65 1.87 5.56 29.57
C TYR A 65 2.56 4.48 28.74
N THR A 66 2.19 3.24 29.02
CA THR A 66 2.57 2.08 28.19
C THR A 66 1.30 1.38 27.75
N PHE A 67 1.22 1.01 26.49
CA PHE A 67 0.11 0.26 25.94
C PHE A 67 0.59 -0.99 25.21
N ASN A 68 -0.27 -2.00 25.18
CA ASN A 68 -0.12 -3.18 24.35
C ASN A 68 -1.31 -3.27 23.39
N LEU A 69 -1.05 -3.25 22.09
CA LEU A 69 -2.10 -3.27 21.06
C LEU A 69 -2.76 -4.64 20.89
N LEU A 70 -2.12 -5.70 21.35
CA LEU A 70 -2.61 -7.07 21.23
C LEU A 70 -2.10 -7.89 22.41
N PRO A 71 -2.72 -7.73 23.62
CA PRO A 71 -2.29 -8.45 24.82
C PRO A 71 -2.69 -9.93 24.82
N GLU A 72 -3.71 -10.31 24.04
CA GLU A 72 -4.16 -11.68 23.93
C GLU A 72 -3.17 -12.52 23.14
N ALA A 73 -3.08 -13.80 23.49
CA ALA A 73 -2.26 -14.79 22.77
C ALA A 73 -3.00 -15.39 21.56
N ASP A 74 -2.28 -16.21 20.78
CA ASP A 74 -2.81 -17.08 19.73
C ASP A 74 -3.41 -16.38 18.50
N HIS A 75 -3.02 -15.14 18.25
CA HIS A 75 -3.32 -14.48 16.97
C HIS A 75 -2.33 -14.89 15.89
N LYS A 76 -2.83 -15.31 14.72
CA LYS A 76 -1.98 -15.64 13.56
C LYS A 76 -1.17 -14.41 13.10
N MET A 77 -1.79 -13.24 13.05
CA MET A 77 -1.14 -12.00 12.62
C MET A 77 -0.82 -11.11 13.81
N PRO A 78 0.37 -10.48 13.83
CA PRO A 78 0.77 -9.56 14.90
C PRO A 78 -0.08 -8.27 14.88
N ALA A 79 -0.03 -7.50 15.97
CA ALA A 79 -0.71 -6.21 16.06
C ALA A 79 -0.27 -5.24 14.96
N MET A 80 1.05 -5.13 14.79
CA MET A 80 1.70 -4.25 13.82
C MET A 80 2.98 -4.89 13.30
N ILE A 81 3.32 -4.57 12.05
CA ILE A 81 4.67 -4.76 11.50
C ILE A 81 5.19 -3.45 10.91
N ASN A 82 6.51 -3.30 10.94
CA ASN A 82 7.22 -2.34 10.12
C ASN A 82 7.86 -3.10 8.95
N LEU A 83 7.48 -2.73 7.74
CA LEU A 83 7.97 -3.32 6.49
C LEU A 83 7.97 -2.23 5.42
N GLN A 84 9.05 -2.06 4.70
CA GLN A 84 9.09 -1.10 3.59
C GLN A 84 8.08 -1.49 2.52
N GLN A 85 7.38 -0.50 1.97
CA GLN A 85 6.27 -0.70 1.04
C GLN A 85 6.68 -1.48 -0.21
N TYR A 86 7.88 -1.28 -0.74
CA TYR A 86 8.33 -1.99 -1.94
C TYR A 86 8.40 -3.52 -1.76
N TYR A 87 8.76 -4.04 -0.57
CA TYR A 87 8.69 -5.48 -0.31
C TYR A 87 7.26 -6.01 -0.34
N LEU A 88 6.33 -5.25 0.24
CA LEU A 88 4.91 -5.59 0.20
C LEU A 88 4.38 -5.65 -1.24
N GLU A 89 4.75 -4.66 -2.05
CA GLU A 89 4.39 -4.61 -3.47
C GLU A 89 5.01 -5.78 -4.25
N GLU A 90 6.30 -6.11 -4.02
CA GLU A 90 6.98 -7.27 -4.62
C GLU A 90 6.24 -8.57 -4.32
N PHE A 91 5.90 -8.83 -3.06
CA PHE A 91 5.20 -10.04 -2.67
C PHE A 91 3.82 -10.14 -3.32
N MET A 92 3.07 -9.02 -3.41
CA MET A 92 1.78 -9.01 -4.12
C MET A 92 1.93 -9.24 -5.62
N ILE A 93 2.98 -8.68 -6.24
CA ILE A 93 3.26 -8.86 -7.69
C ILE A 93 3.63 -10.31 -7.98
N GLU A 94 4.45 -10.95 -7.14
CA GLU A 94 4.80 -12.36 -7.31
C GLU A 94 3.56 -13.27 -7.25
N GLU A 95 2.66 -13.03 -6.29
CA GLU A 95 1.37 -13.72 -6.22
C GLU A 95 0.49 -13.46 -7.45
N CYS A 96 0.48 -12.22 -7.96
CA CYS A 96 -0.26 -11.90 -9.19
C CYS A 96 0.29 -12.63 -10.40
N LYS A 97 1.62 -12.71 -10.54
CA LYS A 97 2.28 -13.42 -11.65
C LYS A 97 1.99 -14.93 -11.68
N ALA A 98 1.68 -15.51 -10.52
CA ALA A 98 1.29 -16.92 -10.41
C ALA A 98 -0.17 -17.19 -10.86
N LEU A 99 -0.97 -16.15 -11.11
CA LEU A 99 -2.37 -16.27 -11.48
C LEU A 99 -2.54 -16.09 -13.01
N PRO A 100 -3.02 -17.10 -13.75
CA PRO A 100 -3.13 -17.03 -15.20
C PRO A 100 -4.18 -16.04 -15.72
N ASN A 101 -5.07 -15.58 -14.86
CA ASN A 101 -6.12 -14.61 -15.14
C ASN A 101 -5.77 -13.17 -14.71
N VAL A 102 -4.50 -12.91 -14.33
CA VAL A 102 -4.01 -11.57 -13.98
C VAL A 102 -2.85 -11.21 -14.89
N GLU A 103 -2.96 -10.09 -15.56
CA GLU A 103 -1.91 -9.54 -16.41
C GLU A 103 -1.41 -8.21 -15.83
N LEU A 104 -0.10 -8.09 -15.60
CA LEU A 104 0.55 -6.87 -15.15
C LEU A 104 1.27 -6.21 -16.31
N ARG A 105 0.94 -4.96 -16.60
CA ARG A 105 1.52 -4.18 -17.70
C ARG A 105 2.15 -2.90 -17.16
N TRP A 106 3.46 -2.90 -17.09
CA TRP A 106 4.28 -1.74 -16.76
C TRP A 106 4.44 -0.80 -17.97
N LYS A 107 4.74 0.49 -17.70
CA LYS A 107 4.87 1.54 -18.74
C LYS A 107 3.60 1.70 -19.59
N HIS A 108 2.45 1.48 -18.98
CA HIS A 108 1.15 1.61 -19.59
C HIS A 108 0.37 2.72 -18.89
N LYS A 109 0.39 3.92 -19.48
CA LYS A 109 -0.27 5.10 -18.91
C LYS A 109 -1.66 5.27 -19.50
N VAL A 110 -2.69 5.28 -18.67
CA VAL A 110 -4.04 5.66 -19.07
C VAL A 110 -4.11 7.17 -19.23
N VAL A 111 -4.43 7.64 -20.44
CA VAL A 111 -4.48 9.08 -20.77
C VAL A 111 -5.87 9.58 -21.11
N ALA A 112 -6.81 8.69 -21.41
CA ALA A 112 -8.22 9.03 -21.59
C ALA A 112 -9.12 7.85 -21.24
N ILE A 113 -10.34 8.18 -20.78
CA ILE A 113 -11.42 7.22 -20.49
C ILE A 113 -12.70 7.73 -21.13
N GLU A 114 -13.30 6.89 -21.95
CA GLU A 114 -14.62 7.11 -22.54
C GLU A 114 -15.61 6.11 -21.92
N GLN A 115 -16.60 6.59 -21.20
CA GLN A 115 -17.64 5.74 -20.61
C GLN A 115 -18.72 5.45 -21.63
N LYS A 116 -19.09 4.19 -21.78
CA LYS A 116 -20.23 3.70 -22.54
C LYS A 116 -21.27 3.12 -21.59
N ASP A 117 -22.43 2.74 -22.11
CA ASP A 117 -23.53 2.22 -21.30
C ASP A 117 -23.19 0.92 -20.58
N ASP A 118 -22.38 0.06 -21.18
CA ASP A 118 -22.03 -1.28 -20.72
C ASP A 118 -20.54 -1.54 -20.51
N HIS A 119 -19.66 -0.64 -20.94
CA HIS A 119 -18.21 -0.77 -20.82
C HIS A 119 -17.51 0.60 -20.79
N ALA A 120 -16.20 0.61 -20.60
CA ALA A 120 -15.34 1.77 -20.76
C ALA A 120 -14.27 1.51 -21.81
N ILE A 121 -13.92 2.55 -22.58
CA ILE A 121 -12.80 2.53 -23.51
C ILE A 121 -11.67 3.38 -22.93
N LEU A 122 -10.53 2.73 -22.68
CA LEU A 122 -9.32 3.38 -22.21
C LEU A 122 -8.40 3.68 -23.39
N THR A 123 -7.82 4.88 -23.44
CA THR A 123 -6.66 5.16 -24.27
C THR A 123 -5.41 5.01 -23.41
N VAL A 124 -4.51 4.14 -23.84
CA VAL A 124 -3.30 3.77 -23.11
C VAL A 124 -2.08 4.12 -23.95
N GLU A 125 -1.18 4.91 -23.38
CA GLU A 125 0.14 5.23 -23.95
C GLU A 125 1.21 4.29 -23.42
N THR A 126 2.09 3.86 -24.31
CA THR A 126 3.27 3.05 -24.02
C THR A 126 4.48 3.59 -24.78
N PRO A 127 5.72 3.13 -24.47
CA PRO A 127 6.89 3.48 -25.27
C PRO A 127 6.78 3.15 -26.76
N ASP A 128 5.97 2.15 -27.11
CA ASP A 128 5.79 1.69 -28.51
C ASP A 128 4.61 2.37 -29.23
N GLY A 129 3.90 3.27 -28.55
CA GLY A 129 2.76 4.01 -29.09
C GLY A 129 1.50 3.88 -28.24
N ALA A 130 0.41 4.46 -28.73
CA ALA A 130 -0.88 4.45 -28.05
C ALA A 130 -1.84 3.43 -28.67
N PHE A 131 -2.68 2.83 -27.83
CA PHE A 131 -3.76 1.94 -28.25
C PHE A 131 -5.03 2.13 -27.42
N LYS A 132 -6.14 1.58 -27.90
CA LYS A 132 -7.41 1.55 -27.16
C LYS A 132 -7.64 0.17 -26.57
N MET A 133 -8.22 0.14 -25.38
CA MET A 133 -8.56 -1.06 -24.62
C MET A 133 -9.98 -0.90 -24.06
N GLU A 134 -10.77 -1.94 -24.17
CA GLU A 134 -12.12 -2.01 -23.62
C GLU A 134 -12.12 -2.80 -22.31
N ALA A 135 -12.91 -2.35 -21.35
CA ALA A 135 -13.09 -3.04 -20.09
C ALA A 135 -14.52 -2.84 -19.56
N TYR A 136 -15.14 -3.89 -19.04
CA TYR A 136 -16.44 -3.80 -18.40
C TYR A 136 -16.39 -2.97 -17.10
N TRP A 137 -15.27 -3.05 -16.38
CA TRP A 137 -15.04 -2.34 -15.14
C TRP A 137 -13.64 -1.75 -15.11
N VAL A 138 -13.54 -0.52 -14.65
CA VAL A 138 -12.28 0.16 -14.41
C VAL A 138 -12.20 0.54 -12.94
N VAL A 139 -11.15 0.11 -12.25
CA VAL A 139 -10.88 0.47 -10.85
C VAL A 139 -9.68 1.40 -10.83
N ALA A 140 -9.93 2.68 -10.55
CA ALA A 140 -8.89 3.68 -10.44
C ALA A 140 -8.16 3.58 -9.11
N CYS A 141 -6.85 3.32 -9.13
CA CYS A 141 -5.97 3.23 -7.98
C CYS A 141 -4.78 4.20 -8.09
N ASP A 142 -4.94 5.30 -8.83
CA ASP A 142 -3.93 6.27 -9.22
C ASP A 142 -3.71 7.41 -8.18
N GLY A 143 -4.23 7.23 -6.97
CA GLY A 143 -3.85 8.00 -5.79
C GLY A 143 -4.50 9.39 -5.66
N ALA A 144 -3.93 10.23 -4.80
CA ALA A 144 -4.50 11.52 -4.42
C ALA A 144 -4.58 12.52 -5.59
N ASN A 145 -3.65 12.43 -6.53
CA ASN A 145 -3.59 13.29 -7.73
C ASN A 145 -4.21 12.62 -8.96
N SER A 146 -5.12 11.69 -8.77
CA SER A 146 -5.74 10.86 -9.78
C SER A 146 -6.08 11.59 -11.08
N ASP A 147 -5.46 11.19 -12.17
CA ASP A 147 -5.80 11.62 -13.52
C ASP A 147 -7.13 11.00 -13.94
N THR A 148 -7.37 9.75 -13.58
CA THR A 148 -8.63 9.04 -13.85
C THR A 148 -9.84 9.80 -13.29
N ARG A 149 -9.73 10.30 -12.06
CA ARG A 149 -10.80 11.12 -11.46
C ARG A 149 -11.13 12.34 -12.32
N ARG A 150 -10.11 13.05 -12.83
CA ARG A 150 -10.29 14.19 -13.72
C ARG A 150 -10.93 13.79 -15.06
N MET A 151 -10.49 12.67 -15.63
CA MET A 151 -11.01 12.16 -16.91
C MET A 151 -12.51 11.82 -16.85
N VAL A 152 -13.00 11.35 -15.70
CA VAL A 152 -14.43 11.04 -15.51
C VAL A 152 -15.23 12.24 -14.96
N GLY A 153 -14.63 13.43 -14.83
CA GLY A 153 -15.30 14.64 -14.37
C GLY A 153 -15.66 14.64 -12.87
N ALA A 154 -14.98 13.84 -12.06
CA ALA A 154 -15.22 13.79 -10.63
C ALA A 154 -14.29 14.74 -9.86
N ASP A 155 -14.83 15.41 -8.84
CA ASP A 155 -14.10 16.33 -7.98
C ASP A 155 -13.54 15.62 -6.73
N PHE A 156 -12.56 16.28 -6.11
CA PHE A 156 -12.01 15.90 -4.82
C PHE A 156 -12.15 17.07 -3.85
N THR A 157 -13.17 17.02 -3.00
CA THR A 157 -13.50 18.10 -2.06
C THR A 157 -12.99 17.77 -0.67
N GLY A 158 -12.57 18.79 0.08
CA GLY A 158 -12.06 18.63 1.44
C GLY A 158 -11.20 19.80 1.89
N HIS A 159 -10.49 19.62 2.99
CA HIS A 159 -9.56 20.60 3.53
C HIS A 159 -8.13 20.06 3.44
N PHE A 160 -7.20 20.92 3.03
CA PHE A 160 -5.78 20.64 3.11
C PHE A 160 -5.26 21.09 4.46
N PHE A 161 -4.68 20.17 5.24
CA PHE A 161 -3.96 20.50 6.45
C PHE A 161 -2.59 21.09 6.07
N GLN A 162 -2.20 22.16 6.76
CA GLN A 162 -0.92 22.84 6.54
C GLN A 162 0.22 22.27 7.39
N ASP A 163 -0.10 21.25 8.20
CA ASP A 163 0.87 20.60 9.07
C ASP A 163 2.01 19.97 8.24
N ARG A 164 3.21 20.08 8.77
CA ARG A 164 4.42 19.50 8.17
C ARG A 164 5.00 18.50 9.12
N PHE A 165 5.39 17.35 8.58
CA PHE A 165 6.02 16.28 9.33
C PHE A 165 7.45 16.08 8.80
N LEU A 166 8.42 15.99 9.70
CA LEU A 166 9.77 15.55 9.38
C LEU A 166 9.83 14.04 9.62
N ILE A 167 10.25 13.30 8.60
CA ILE A 167 10.52 11.86 8.69
C ILE A 167 12.01 11.67 8.45
N ALA A 168 12.69 10.94 9.33
CA ALA A 168 14.08 10.58 9.19
C ALA A 168 14.27 9.08 9.43
N ASP A 169 14.81 8.39 8.43
CA ASP A 169 15.26 7.02 8.56
C ASP A 169 16.73 7.03 9.00
N ILE A 170 17.02 6.37 10.13
CA ILE A 170 18.33 6.42 10.77
C ILE A 170 18.92 5.00 10.82
N VAL A 171 20.16 4.87 10.34
CA VAL A 171 20.96 3.67 10.56
C VAL A 171 21.65 3.78 11.92
N MET A 172 21.20 2.96 12.88
CA MET A 172 21.70 2.99 14.26
C MET A 172 22.63 1.80 14.54
N LYS A 173 23.65 2.05 15.37
CA LYS A 173 24.50 1.02 15.97
C LYS A 173 24.15 0.88 17.46
N ALA A 174 22.88 0.63 17.74
CA ALA A 174 22.36 0.48 19.08
C ALA A 174 21.26 -0.56 19.10
N GLU A 175 21.12 -1.28 20.22
CA GLU A 175 20.05 -2.23 20.44
C GLU A 175 18.90 -1.50 21.15
N PHE A 176 17.75 -1.47 20.49
CA PHE A 176 16.51 -0.98 21.04
C PHE A 176 15.46 -2.09 21.05
N PRO A 177 14.54 -2.12 22.02
CA PRO A 177 13.41 -3.02 21.94
C PRO A 177 12.54 -2.68 20.72
N THR A 178 11.85 -3.69 20.17
CA THR A 178 10.91 -3.52 19.06
C THR A 178 9.59 -2.93 19.56
N GLU A 179 9.63 -1.67 19.92
CA GLU A 179 8.54 -0.90 20.48
C GLU A 179 8.36 0.41 19.71
N ARG A 180 7.20 1.06 19.85
CA ARG A 180 6.97 2.39 19.35
C ARG A 180 6.94 3.40 20.49
N TRP A 181 7.82 4.41 20.41
CA TRP A 181 7.93 5.44 21.43
C TRP A 181 7.45 6.79 20.88
N PHE A 182 6.70 7.50 21.71
CA PHE A 182 6.17 8.82 21.42
C PHE A 182 6.66 9.79 22.49
N TRP A 183 7.22 10.91 22.09
CA TRP A 183 7.61 11.98 22.97
C TRP A 183 6.78 13.22 22.71
N PHE A 184 6.23 13.76 23.77
CA PHE A 184 5.69 15.09 23.82
C PHE A 184 6.66 15.93 24.64
N ASP A 185 6.95 17.18 24.17
CA ASP A 185 7.95 18.05 24.75
C ASP A 185 9.30 17.32 24.98
N PRO A 186 9.97 16.86 23.91
CA PRO A 186 11.23 16.12 24.05
C PRO A 186 12.31 16.99 24.70
N PRO A 187 13.28 16.38 25.43
CA PRO A 187 14.37 17.08 26.08
C PRO A 187 15.31 17.78 25.10
#